data_a9a66846662207fa4708d18c38167c8d
#
_entry.id   a9a66846662207fa4708d18c38167c8d
#
_cell.length_a   1.000
_cell.length_b   1.000
_cell.length_c   1.000
_cell.angle_alpha   90.00
_cell.angle_beta   90.00
_cell.angle_gamma   90.00
#
_symmetry.space_group_name_H-M   'P 1'
#
loop_
_entity.id
_entity.type
_entity.pdbx_description
1 polymer ?
#
loop_
_entity_poly.entity_id
_entity_poly.type
_entity_poly.pdbx_seq_one_letter_code
_entity_poly.pdbx_strand_id
1 'polypeptide(L)'
;MPVVYQTRIYRGTCGGLVSFFIPIDTYSQKQNKLIHKHLYRRRRWPILRLPNAVWAISAAIPIILLASTCGSSSPAQTATGTRLPVVTTTALLADMVKNVGGDLVDVTALVPPGADVHSFQSTPADNVAVSNAALLVSNGGGLDQFLDRLIDGSASDYAVRVFAAGPLLGLDPGNDDPHFWQNPVFAVKYAESIRDGLTAADPENSSSYQVNFDSYADALTKLDFDIASTLNTIDPDRRHLITFHDAFGHFAKRYGWQVTSLVGSDASQVSPGPVVEILDRIKAQGIPAVFAEPQFNSGLLLKAAEEAGVEVGPIYSDVQEGDAASYIDMMLFNAKSLARLLR
;
A
#
# COMPACT_ATOMS: atom_id res chain seq x y z
N MET A 1 -2.38 21.89 -23.91
CA MET A 1 -1.07 21.77 -24.58
C MET A 1 -1.07 20.46 -25.35
N PRO A 2 -0.58 20.38 -26.60
CA PRO A 2 -0.55 19.12 -27.33
C PRO A 2 0.47 18.16 -26.69
N VAL A 3 0.05 16.94 -26.40
CA VAL A 3 0.92 15.86 -25.91
C VAL A 3 1.78 15.38 -27.08
N VAL A 4 3.10 15.45 -26.96
CA VAL A 4 4.04 14.96 -27.95
C VAL A 4 4.36 13.50 -27.66
N TYR A 5 4.20 12.63 -28.64
CA TYR A 5 4.51 11.20 -28.53
C TYR A 5 5.80 10.87 -29.29
N GLN A 6 6.64 10.02 -28.69
CA GLN A 6 7.82 9.45 -29.36
C GLN A 6 7.51 8.01 -29.76
N THR A 7 7.71 7.69 -31.04
CA THR A 7 7.57 6.32 -31.55
C THR A 7 8.86 5.55 -31.30
N ARG A 8 8.80 4.46 -30.52
CA ARG A 8 9.88 3.48 -30.41
C ARG A 8 9.50 2.19 -31.13
N ILE A 9 10.36 1.74 -32.01
CA ILE A 9 10.21 0.51 -32.79
C ILE A 9 11.12 -0.55 -32.15
N TYR A 10 10.54 -1.69 -31.75
CA TYR A 10 11.28 -2.84 -31.25
C TYR A 10 11.12 -4.01 -32.21
N ARG A 11 12.22 -4.72 -32.46
CA ARG A 11 12.23 -5.94 -33.26
C ARG A 11 11.97 -7.12 -32.33
N GLY A 12 10.82 -7.76 -32.45
CA GLY A 12 10.52 -8.99 -31.71
C GLY A 12 11.33 -10.19 -32.25
N THR A 13 11.57 -11.17 -31.41
CA THR A 13 12.34 -12.39 -31.71
C THR A 13 11.73 -13.28 -32.82
N CYS A 14 10.52 -12.99 -33.30
CA CYS A 14 9.84 -13.67 -34.41
C CYS A 14 9.66 -12.79 -35.66
N GLY A 15 10.49 -11.75 -35.87
CA GLY A 15 10.55 -11.01 -37.14
C GLY A 15 9.47 -9.94 -37.36
N GLY A 16 8.57 -9.70 -36.42
CA GLY A 16 7.54 -8.66 -36.50
C GLY A 16 8.00 -7.33 -35.87
N LEU A 17 7.68 -6.21 -36.53
CA LEU A 17 7.87 -4.86 -36.00
C LEU A 17 6.64 -4.44 -35.22
N VAL A 18 6.80 -4.10 -33.93
CA VAL A 18 5.73 -3.57 -33.09
C VAL A 18 6.08 -2.13 -32.70
N SER A 19 5.18 -1.21 -33.01
CA SER A 19 5.34 0.21 -32.68
C SER A 19 4.52 0.56 -31.44
N PHE A 20 5.16 1.16 -30.46
CA PHE A 20 4.50 1.74 -29.27
C PHE A 20 4.61 3.26 -29.28
N PHE A 21 3.49 3.93 -28.98
CA PHE A 21 3.45 5.36 -28.75
C PHE A 21 3.60 5.61 -27.24
N ILE A 22 4.69 6.25 -26.83
CA ILE A 22 4.95 6.58 -25.41
C ILE A 22 4.82 8.11 -25.26
N PRO A 23 3.99 8.61 -24.35
CA PRO A 23 3.93 10.04 -24.07
C PRO A 23 5.26 10.54 -23.49
N ILE A 24 5.77 11.67 -23.95
CA ILE A 24 6.97 12.30 -23.42
C ILE A 24 6.55 13.23 -22.28
N ASP A 25 6.88 12.85 -21.05
CA ASP A 25 6.79 13.73 -19.91
C ASP A 25 7.99 14.70 -19.90
N THR A 26 7.71 15.99 -20.09
CA THR A 26 8.73 17.05 -20.16
C THR A 26 9.39 17.35 -18.81
N TYR A 27 8.87 16.79 -17.70
CA TYR A 27 9.44 16.97 -16.36
C TYR A 27 10.68 16.09 -16.11
N SER A 28 10.75 14.92 -16.71
CA SER A 28 11.86 13.96 -16.56
C SER A 28 13.17 14.40 -17.25
N GLN A 29 13.13 15.27 -18.24
CA GLN A 29 14.32 15.68 -19.01
C GLN A 29 15.30 16.59 -18.23
N LYS A 30 14.85 17.29 -17.18
CA LYS A 30 15.73 18.16 -16.37
C LYS A 30 16.60 17.39 -15.38
N GLN A 31 16.13 16.25 -14.89
CA GLN A 31 16.87 15.42 -13.91
C GLN A 31 17.93 14.53 -14.59
N ASN A 32 17.69 14.06 -15.82
CA ASN A 32 18.63 13.17 -16.53
C ASN A 32 19.92 13.85 -17.03
N LYS A 33 19.98 15.18 -17.11
CA LYS A 33 21.22 15.89 -17.50
C LYS A 33 22.29 15.97 -16.41
N LEU A 34 21.93 15.72 -15.14
CA LEU A 34 22.87 15.73 -14.02
C LEU A 34 23.53 14.37 -13.76
N ILE A 35 22.92 13.28 -14.16
CA ILE A 35 23.40 11.91 -13.87
C ILE A 35 24.43 11.41 -14.88
N HIS A 36 24.45 11.97 -16.11
CA HIS A 36 25.34 11.48 -17.19
C HIS A 36 26.81 11.96 -17.16
N LYS A 37 27.22 12.78 -16.20
CA LYS A 37 28.59 13.32 -16.14
C LYS A 37 29.61 12.52 -15.33
N HIS A 38 29.23 11.44 -14.61
CA HIS A 38 30.16 10.77 -13.70
C HIS A 38 30.43 9.27 -13.92
N LEU A 39 29.88 8.62 -14.93
CA LEU A 39 30.07 7.17 -15.13
C LEU A 39 30.56 6.81 -16.55
N TYR A 40 31.74 7.22 -16.94
CA TYR A 40 32.48 6.57 -18.03
C TYR A 40 34.00 6.64 -17.83
N ARG A 41 34.53 5.81 -16.90
CA ARG A 41 35.95 5.46 -16.85
C ARG A 41 36.08 3.98 -17.14
N ARG A 42 36.27 3.64 -18.44
CA ARG A 42 36.56 2.27 -18.90
C ARG A 42 37.90 1.80 -18.30
N ARG A 43 37.92 0.80 -17.43
CA ARG A 43 39.09 -0.02 -17.16
C ARG A 43 39.08 -1.20 -18.14
N ARG A 44 40.07 -1.22 -19.05
CA ARG A 44 40.40 -2.38 -19.87
C ARG A 44 41.13 -3.39 -18.98
N TRP A 45 40.63 -4.62 -18.94
CA TRP A 45 41.34 -5.75 -18.37
C TRP A 45 42.05 -6.52 -19.50
N PRO A 46 43.32 -7.02 -19.33
CA PRO A 46 44.02 -7.80 -20.35
C PRO A 46 43.51 -9.24 -20.33
N ILE A 47 43.29 -9.76 -21.54
CA ILE A 47 42.95 -11.15 -21.79
C ILE A 47 44.24 -11.99 -21.65
N LEU A 48 44.33 -12.84 -20.60
CA LEU A 48 45.34 -13.87 -20.48
C LEU A 48 44.88 -15.11 -21.26
N ARG A 49 45.61 -15.44 -22.31
CA ARG A 49 45.52 -16.72 -23.03
C ARG A 49 46.35 -17.77 -22.28
N LEU A 50 45.73 -18.92 -21.92
CA LEU A 50 46.44 -20.11 -21.48
C LEU A 50 46.40 -21.16 -22.58
N PRO A 51 47.51 -21.93 -22.79
CA PRO A 51 47.61 -22.91 -23.86
C PRO A 51 47.05 -24.28 -23.48
N ASN A 52 46.61 -24.98 -24.52
CA ASN A 52 46.14 -26.35 -24.49
C ASN A 52 47.21 -27.33 -23.99
N ALA A 53 46.88 -28.20 -23.03
CA ALA A 53 47.60 -29.47 -22.82
C ALA A 53 46.58 -30.59 -22.61
N VAL A 54 46.58 -31.47 -23.58
CA VAL A 54 45.89 -32.77 -23.59
C VAL A 54 46.68 -33.75 -22.74
N TRP A 55 46.04 -34.43 -21.78
CA TRP A 55 46.46 -35.74 -21.31
C TRP A 55 45.27 -36.61 -20.94
N ALA A 56 45.12 -37.69 -21.68
CA ALA A 56 44.20 -38.77 -21.42
C ALA A 56 44.84 -39.74 -20.42
N ILE A 57 44.12 -40.17 -19.40
CA ILE A 57 44.39 -41.44 -18.67
C ILE A 57 43.03 -42.07 -18.33
N SER A 58 42.87 -43.27 -18.92
CA SER A 58 41.83 -44.25 -18.58
C SER A 58 42.22 -44.99 -17.29
N ALA A 59 41.26 -45.30 -16.40
CA ALA A 59 41.14 -46.66 -15.81
C ALA A 59 40.06 -46.74 -14.71
N ALA A 60 39.21 -47.74 -14.95
CA ALA A 60 38.65 -48.72 -13.99
C ALA A 60 37.60 -48.27 -12.93
N ILE A 61 36.42 -48.85 -13.14
CA ILE A 61 35.26 -49.03 -12.26
C ILE A 61 35.60 -49.95 -11.09
N PRO A 62 35.04 -49.79 -9.88
CA PRO A 62 34.00 -50.74 -9.50
C PRO A 62 32.67 -50.11 -9.00
N ILE A 63 31.60 -50.73 -9.45
CA ILE A 63 30.23 -50.58 -9.01
C ILE A 63 30.12 -51.09 -7.56
N ILE A 64 29.68 -50.20 -6.65
CA ILE A 64 29.11 -50.62 -5.35
C ILE A 64 27.68 -50.10 -5.30
N LEU A 65 26.72 -51.03 -5.47
CA LEU A 65 25.33 -50.84 -5.13
C LEU A 65 25.19 -50.82 -3.61
N LEU A 66 24.82 -49.69 -3.05
CA LEU A 66 24.25 -49.59 -1.72
C LEU A 66 22.92 -48.88 -1.83
N ALA A 67 21.85 -49.66 -1.67
CA ALA A 67 20.51 -49.17 -1.47
C ALA A 67 20.47 -48.34 -0.17
N SER A 68 20.16 -47.07 -0.28
CA SER A 68 19.85 -46.24 0.87
C SER A 68 18.48 -45.62 0.67
N THR A 69 17.62 -46.03 1.58
CA THR A 69 16.23 -45.61 1.80
C THR A 69 16.07 -44.11 1.81
N CYS A 70 15.11 -43.64 1.01
CA CYS A 70 14.61 -42.26 1.01
C CYS A 70 13.97 -41.93 2.34
N GLY A 71 14.60 -41.06 3.07
CA GLY A 71 14.00 -40.21 4.09
C GLY A 71 14.34 -38.77 3.75
N SER A 72 13.62 -38.16 2.82
CA SER A 72 13.76 -36.74 2.53
C SER A 72 12.93 -35.95 3.54
N SER A 73 13.44 -35.84 4.76
CA SER A 73 13.07 -34.68 5.60
C SER A 73 13.95 -33.53 5.12
N SER A 74 13.40 -32.66 4.29
CA SER A 74 14.00 -31.33 4.09
C SER A 74 14.09 -30.67 5.45
N PRO A 75 15.28 -30.26 5.91
CA PRO A 75 15.35 -29.40 7.07
C PRO A 75 14.63 -28.12 6.71
N ALA A 76 13.62 -27.75 7.50
CA ALA A 76 13.15 -26.39 7.53
C ALA A 76 14.40 -25.52 7.76
N GLN A 77 14.79 -24.74 6.77
CA GLN A 77 15.80 -23.71 6.94
C GLN A 77 15.22 -22.72 7.94
N THR A 78 15.61 -22.86 9.20
CA THR A 78 15.51 -21.76 10.16
C THR A 78 16.36 -20.64 9.60
N ALA A 79 15.71 -19.63 9.05
CA ALA A 79 16.34 -18.38 8.64
C ALA A 79 16.98 -17.75 9.88
N THR A 80 18.29 -17.95 10.07
CA THR A 80 19.12 -17.26 11.06
C THR A 80 19.60 -15.90 10.55
N GLY A 81 18.90 -15.32 9.57
CA GLY A 81 19.11 -13.95 9.10
C GLY A 81 18.42 -12.95 10.01
N THR A 82 19.07 -11.84 10.30
CA THR A 82 18.42 -10.68 10.94
C THR A 82 17.29 -10.21 10.00
N ARG A 83 16.07 -10.11 10.55
CA ARG A 83 14.92 -9.58 9.80
C ARG A 83 15.20 -8.16 9.34
N LEU A 84 14.72 -7.79 8.16
CA LEU A 84 14.86 -6.43 7.63
C LEU A 84 14.04 -5.46 8.49
N PRO A 85 14.63 -4.46 9.16
CA PRO A 85 13.89 -3.49 9.94
C PRO A 85 13.15 -2.51 9.01
N VAL A 86 11.82 -2.52 9.10
CA VAL A 86 10.93 -1.66 8.31
C VAL A 86 10.14 -0.76 9.24
N VAL A 87 10.11 0.53 8.96
CA VAL A 87 9.22 1.49 9.64
C VAL A 87 8.15 1.94 8.67
N THR A 88 6.90 1.94 9.14
CA THR A 88 5.74 2.44 8.40
C THR A 88 5.11 3.61 9.14
N THR A 89 4.45 4.50 8.42
CA THR A 89 3.74 5.62 9.07
C THR A 89 2.50 5.15 9.79
N THR A 90 1.72 4.22 9.25
CA THR A 90 0.47 3.72 9.85
C THR A 90 0.49 2.23 10.09
N ALA A 91 -0.39 1.76 10.98
CA ALA A 91 -0.60 0.34 11.26
C ALA A 91 -1.17 -0.40 10.03
N LEU A 92 -1.97 0.25 9.20
CA LEU A 92 -2.47 -0.29 7.93
C LEU A 92 -1.31 -0.64 6.98
N LEU A 93 -0.36 0.28 6.82
CA LEU A 93 0.82 0.02 6.00
C LEU A 93 1.69 -1.09 6.60
N ALA A 94 1.76 -1.18 7.95
CA ALA A 94 2.49 -2.26 8.61
C ALA A 94 1.85 -3.63 8.32
N ASP A 95 0.51 -3.74 8.28
CA ASP A 95 -0.18 -4.95 7.86
C ASP A 95 0.17 -5.32 6.42
N MET A 96 0.09 -4.37 5.48
CA MET A 96 0.46 -4.61 4.08
C MET A 96 1.93 -5.03 3.92
N VAL A 97 2.86 -4.39 4.65
CA VAL A 97 4.28 -4.76 4.64
C VAL A 97 4.49 -6.17 5.18
N LYS A 98 3.80 -6.57 6.24
CA LYS A 98 3.86 -7.94 6.80
C LYS A 98 3.33 -8.97 5.80
N ASN A 99 2.26 -8.66 5.09
CA ASN A 99 1.71 -9.56 4.07
C ASN A 99 2.69 -9.80 2.91
N VAL A 100 3.43 -8.78 2.48
CA VAL A 100 4.42 -8.89 1.39
C VAL A 100 5.77 -9.38 1.89
N GLY A 101 6.22 -8.90 3.05
CA GLY A 101 7.55 -9.23 3.62
C GLY A 101 7.61 -10.59 4.32
N GLY A 102 6.47 -11.07 4.84
CA GLY A 102 6.39 -12.32 5.60
C GLY A 102 7.30 -12.32 6.84
N ASP A 103 7.95 -13.44 7.10
CA ASP A 103 8.86 -13.61 8.23
C ASP A 103 10.24 -12.94 8.03
N LEU A 104 10.49 -12.34 6.87
CA LEU A 104 11.75 -11.70 6.52
C LEU A 104 11.86 -10.25 7.03
N VAL A 105 10.78 -9.67 7.51
CA VAL A 105 10.71 -8.27 7.96
C VAL A 105 10.42 -8.17 9.46
N ASP A 106 10.93 -7.10 10.07
CA ASP A 106 10.54 -6.65 11.42
C ASP A 106 9.93 -5.25 11.28
N VAL A 107 8.60 -5.14 11.49
CA VAL A 107 7.81 -3.97 11.11
C VAL A 107 7.36 -3.20 12.33
N THR A 108 7.72 -1.92 12.38
CA THR A 108 7.27 -0.94 13.37
C THR A 108 6.37 0.11 12.71
N ALA A 109 5.13 0.25 13.17
CA ALA A 109 4.26 1.36 12.80
C ALA A 109 4.48 2.54 13.76
N LEU A 110 4.60 3.76 13.23
CA LEU A 110 4.69 4.97 14.06
C LEU A 110 3.34 5.32 14.66
N VAL A 111 2.29 5.34 13.84
CA VAL A 111 0.91 5.53 14.30
C VAL A 111 0.32 4.16 14.62
N PRO A 112 -0.02 3.87 15.88
CA PRO A 112 -0.56 2.58 16.29
C PRO A 112 -2.01 2.39 15.81
N PRO A 113 -2.54 1.14 15.83
CA PRO A 113 -3.94 0.87 15.52
C PRO A 113 -4.87 1.75 16.36
N GLY A 114 -5.92 2.27 15.77
CA GLY A 114 -6.91 3.09 16.43
C GLY A 114 -6.51 4.53 16.75
N ALA A 115 -5.30 4.94 16.37
CA ALA A 115 -4.89 6.35 16.49
C ALA A 115 -5.17 7.11 15.19
N ASP A 116 -5.38 8.43 15.33
CA ASP A 116 -5.58 9.33 14.20
C ASP A 116 -4.23 9.80 13.63
N VAL A 117 -3.96 9.47 12.37
CA VAL A 117 -2.73 9.85 11.67
C VAL A 117 -2.60 11.36 11.46
N HIS A 118 -3.73 12.07 11.28
CA HIS A 118 -3.74 13.52 11.01
C HIS A 118 -3.30 14.36 12.21
N SER A 119 -3.57 13.86 13.41
CA SER A 119 -3.19 14.53 14.67
C SER A 119 -1.95 13.94 15.33
N PHE A 120 -1.29 12.97 14.71
CA PHE A 120 -0.15 12.27 15.28
C PHE A 120 1.03 13.20 15.52
N GLN A 121 1.63 13.07 16.71
CA GLN A 121 2.83 13.77 17.11
C GLN A 121 3.93 12.76 17.43
N SER A 122 5.04 12.86 16.71
CA SER A 122 6.17 11.97 16.88
C SER A 122 6.90 12.17 18.22
N THR A 123 7.43 11.07 18.74
CA THR A 123 8.20 11.00 19.99
C THR A 123 9.71 10.82 19.72
N PRO A 124 10.60 10.99 20.72
CA PRO A 124 12.00 10.62 20.56
C PRO A 124 12.23 9.15 20.21
N ALA A 125 11.33 8.23 20.63
CA ALA A 125 11.42 6.82 20.29
C ALA A 125 11.16 6.58 18.78
N ASP A 126 10.27 7.36 18.18
CA ASP A 126 10.01 7.29 16.74
C ASP A 126 11.24 7.74 15.92
N ASN A 127 11.97 8.76 16.39
CA ASN A 127 13.23 9.15 15.76
C ASN A 127 14.27 8.00 15.79
N VAL A 128 14.35 7.27 16.90
CA VAL A 128 15.25 6.10 17.00
C VAL A 128 14.81 4.99 16.05
N ALA A 129 13.50 4.69 15.98
CA ALA A 129 12.96 3.69 15.06
C ALA A 129 13.27 4.06 13.61
N VAL A 130 12.98 5.29 13.21
CA VAL A 130 13.25 5.81 11.86
C VAL A 130 14.76 5.75 11.55
N SER A 131 15.62 6.11 12.49
CA SER A 131 17.09 6.09 12.30
C SER A 131 17.68 4.69 12.11
N ASN A 132 17.01 3.66 12.62
CA ASN A 132 17.45 2.26 12.50
C ASN A 132 16.78 1.50 11.34
N ALA A 133 15.84 2.12 10.63
CA ALA A 133 15.13 1.47 9.55
C ALA A 133 16.01 1.23 8.31
N ALA A 134 15.91 0.08 7.70
CA ALA A 134 16.45 -0.19 6.37
C ALA A 134 15.50 0.24 5.24
N LEU A 135 14.19 0.25 5.54
CA LEU A 135 13.13 0.67 4.65
C LEU A 135 12.11 1.53 5.40
N LEU A 136 11.75 2.66 4.82
CA LEU A 136 10.65 3.52 5.29
C LEU A 136 9.49 3.44 4.29
N VAL A 137 8.29 3.12 4.77
CA VAL A 137 7.07 3.07 3.97
C VAL A 137 6.08 4.09 4.51
N SER A 138 5.74 5.05 3.69
CA SER A 138 4.74 6.10 3.97
C SER A 138 3.62 6.05 2.95
N ASN A 139 2.46 6.61 3.29
CA ASN A 139 1.35 6.72 2.35
C ASN A 139 1.69 7.67 1.20
N GLY A 140 2.14 8.86 1.52
CA GLY A 140 2.27 9.97 0.58
C GLY A 140 0.94 10.73 0.42
N GLY A 141 0.86 11.59 -0.60
CA GLY A 141 -0.33 12.41 -0.85
C GLY A 141 -0.63 13.44 0.24
N GLY A 142 0.36 13.77 1.08
CA GLY A 142 0.22 14.76 2.15
C GLY A 142 -0.30 14.21 3.49
N LEU A 143 -0.67 12.93 3.57
CA LEU A 143 -1.23 12.33 4.78
C LEU A 143 -0.23 12.33 5.96
N ASP A 144 1.01 11.98 5.68
CA ASP A 144 2.03 11.62 6.68
C ASP A 144 3.27 12.51 6.60
N GLN A 145 3.07 13.81 6.39
CA GLN A 145 4.14 14.81 6.33
C GLN A 145 4.98 14.93 7.62
N PHE A 146 4.48 14.42 8.74
CA PHE A 146 5.26 14.36 9.98
C PHE A 146 6.53 13.51 9.84
N LEU A 147 6.52 12.50 8.95
CA LEU A 147 7.68 11.66 8.68
C LEU A 147 8.83 12.47 8.05
N ASP A 148 8.53 13.46 7.19
CA ASP A 148 9.55 14.32 6.59
C ASP A 148 10.38 15.03 7.67
N ARG A 149 9.71 15.55 8.72
CA ARG A 149 10.38 16.19 9.85
C ARG A 149 11.25 15.23 10.67
N LEU A 150 10.82 13.95 10.80
CA LEU A 150 11.61 12.91 11.46
C LEU A 150 12.88 12.58 10.65
N ILE A 151 12.74 12.47 9.33
CA ILE A 151 13.86 12.20 8.42
C ILE A 151 14.86 13.34 8.44
N ASP A 152 14.38 14.59 8.31
CA ASP A 152 15.25 15.78 8.32
C ASP A 152 16.03 15.94 9.65
N GLY A 153 15.45 15.48 10.75
CA GLY A 153 16.06 15.49 12.09
C GLY A 153 16.97 14.28 12.36
N SER A 154 17.03 13.29 11.49
CA SER A 154 17.81 12.07 11.68
C SER A 154 19.15 12.14 10.94
N ALA A 155 20.18 11.53 11.52
CA ALA A 155 21.54 11.49 10.95
C ALA A 155 21.78 10.27 10.05
N SER A 156 20.72 9.52 9.67
CA SER A 156 20.87 8.26 8.93
C SER A 156 20.72 8.44 7.43
N ASP A 157 21.64 7.84 6.68
CA ASP A 157 21.52 7.65 5.24
C ASP A 157 20.55 6.47 5.00
N TYR A 158 19.28 6.75 4.75
CA TYR A 158 18.30 5.71 4.48
C TYR A 158 18.60 4.98 3.19
N ALA A 159 18.53 3.66 3.27
CA ALA A 159 18.75 2.84 2.09
C ALA A 159 17.60 3.01 1.08
N VAL A 160 16.34 2.95 1.54
CA VAL A 160 15.15 2.98 0.67
C VAL A 160 13.99 3.72 1.35
N ARG A 161 13.28 4.54 0.57
CA ARG A 161 12.00 5.16 0.95
C ARG A 161 10.94 4.88 -0.10
N VAL A 162 9.76 4.45 0.35
CA VAL A 162 8.60 4.13 -0.49
C VAL A 162 7.42 5.00 -0.11
N PHE A 163 6.79 5.60 -1.12
CA PHE A 163 5.46 6.17 -1.05
C PHE A 163 4.47 5.15 -1.59
N ALA A 164 3.70 4.51 -0.72
CA ALA A 164 2.83 3.40 -1.10
C ALA A 164 1.76 3.82 -2.11
N ALA A 165 1.19 5.02 -1.95
CA ALA A 165 0.25 5.61 -2.91
C ALA A 165 0.94 6.27 -4.13
N GLY A 166 2.28 6.28 -4.21
CA GLY A 166 3.02 6.98 -5.25
C GLY A 166 2.51 6.78 -6.67
N PRO A 167 2.24 5.52 -7.12
CA PRO A 167 1.70 5.25 -8.45
C PRO A 167 0.30 5.80 -8.71
N LEU A 168 -0.44 6.19 -7.66
CA LEU A 168 -1.83 6.65 -7.72
C LEU A 168 -1.92 8.18 -7.71
N LEU A 169 -0.86 8.85 -7.23
CA LEU A 169 -0.83 10.31 -7.17
C LEU A 169 -0.93 10.91 -8.59
N GLY A 170 -1.90 11.81 -8.78
CA GLY A 170 -2.14 12.46 -10.08
C GLY A 170 -3.04 11.69 -11.04
N LEU A 171 -3.58 10.51 -10.68
CA LEU A 171 -4.60 9.81 -11.49
C LEU A 171 -5.91 10.60 -11.58
N ASP A 172 -6.22 11.41 -10.58
CA ASP A 172 -7.41 12.26 -10.51
C ASP A 172 -6.99 13.69 -10.17
N PRO A 173 -6.54 14.49 -11.17
CA PRO A 173 -6.05 15.85 -10.93
C PRO A 173 -7.12 16.72 -10.28
N GLY A 174 -6.81 17.32 -9.14
CA GLY A 174 -7.73 18.13 -8.34
C GLY A 174 -8.49 17.37 -7.25
N ASN A 175 -8.23 16.07 -7.12
CA ASN A 175 -8.64 15.29 -5.96
C ASN A 175 -7.43 15.08 -5.06
N ASP A 176 -7.41 15.75 -3.91
CA ASP A 176 -6.34 15.70 -2.92
C ASP A 176 -6.60 14.64 -1.82
N ASP A 177 -7.60 13.74 -2.02
CA ASP A 177 -7.94 12.66 -1.09
C ASP A 177 -6.82 11.62 -1.00
N PRO A 178 -6.10 11.53 0.14
CA PRO A 178 -4.97 10.62 0.29
C PRO A 178 -5.37 9.17 0.64
N HIS A 179 -6.67 8.90 0.87
CA HIS A 179 -7.20 7.64 1.39
C HIS A 179 -7.42 6.59 0.28
N PHE A 180 -6.42 6.43 -0.60
CA PHE A 180 -6.51 5.51 -1.75
C PHE A 180 -6.76 4.05 -1.35
N TRP A 181 -6.31 3.61 -0.18
CA TRP A 181 -6.50 2.25 0.32
C TRP A 181 -7.97 1.86 0.53
N GLN A 182 -8.87 2.82 0.61
CA GLN A 182 -10.32 2.55 0.68
C GLN A 182 -10.87 1.89 -0.61
N ASN A 183 -10.04 1.78 -1.65
CA ASN A 183 -10.32 1.01 -2.85
C ASN A 183 -9.35 -0.19 -2.93
N PRO A 184 -9.82 -1.45 -2.79
CA PRO A 184 -8.96 -2.63 -2.84
C PRO A 184 -8.15 -2.78 -4.13
N VAL A 185 -8.64 -2.27 -5.27
CA VAL A 185 -7.88 -2.26 -6.53
C VAL A 185 -6.64 -1.34 -6.40
N PHE A 186 -6.74 -0.26 -5.66
CA PHE A 186 -5.60 0.61 -5.37
C PHE A 186 -4.68 0.00 -4.31
N ALA A 187 -5.22 -0.77 -3.35
CA ALA A 187 -4.41 -1.49 -2.37
C ALA A 187 -3.45 -2.50 -3.03
N VAL A 188 -3.79 -3.08 -4.19
CA VAL A 188 -2.83 -3.87 -4.99
C VAL A 188 -1.63 -3.02 -5.42
N LYS A 189 -1.83 -1.73 -5.76
CA LYS A 189 -0.73 -0.82 -6.11
C LYS A 189 0.15 -0.46 -4.91
N TYR A 190 -0.44 -0.37 -3.73
CA TYR A 190 0.30 -0.26 -2.48
C TYR A 190 1.22 -1.47 -2.26
N ALA A 191 0.66 -2.67 -2.36
CA ALA A 191 1.42 -3.91 -2.21
C ALA A 191 2.54 -4.04 -3.26
N GLU A 192 2.30 -3.59 -4.51
CA GLU A 192 3.31 -3.53 -5.58
C GLU A 192 4.47 -2.60 -5.20
N SER A 193 4.16 -1.38 -4.74
CA SER A 193 5.17 -0.40 -4.28
C SER A 193 5.99 -0.94 -3.10
N ILE A 194 5.32 -1.62 -2.15
CA ILE A 194 5.96 -2.24 -0.99
C ILE A 194 6.90 -3.38 -1.43
N ARG A 195 6.47 -4.28 -2.33
CA ARG A 195 7.31 -5.33 -2.89
C ARG A 195 8.58 -4.76 -3.54
N ASP A 196 8.43 -3.70 -4.34
CA ASP A 196 9.55 -3.06 -5.01
C ASP A 196 10.52 -2.43 -4.01
N GLY A 197 10.00 -1.79 -2.96
CA GLY A 197 10.79 -1.24 -1.87
C GLY A 197 11.56 -2.31 -1.08
N LEU A 198 10.89 -3.41 -0.72
CA LEU A 198 11.51 -4.55 -0.05
C LEU A 198 12.61 -5.18 -0.93
N THR A 199 12.32 -5.36 -2.22
CA THR A 199 13.31 -5.87 -3.20
C THR A 199 14.52 -4.95 -3.33
N ALA A 200 14.32 -3.63 -3.27
CA ALA A 200 15.42 -2.66 -3.34
C ALA A 200 16.28 -2.66 -2.06
N ALA A 201 15.65 -2.83 -0.88
CA ALA A 201 16.33 -2.86 0.40
C ALA A 201 17.01 -4.21 0.69
N ASP A 202 16.45 -5.30 0.17
CA ASP A 202 16.91 -6.68 0.40
C ASP A 202 16.76 -7.52 -0.89
N PRO A 203 17.66 -7.35 -1.88
CA PRO A 203 17.57 -8.01 -3.17
C PRO A 203 17.71 -9.55 -3.11
N GLU A 204 18.36 -10.08 -2.08
CA GLU A 204 18.57 -11.53 -1.92
C GLU A 204 17.25 -12.28 -1.69
N ASN A 205 16.25 -11.62 -1.09
CA ASN A 205 14.94 -12.18 -0.80
C ASN A 205 13.84 -11.76 -1.80
N SER A 206 14.20 -11.13 -2.93
CA SER A 206 13.26 -10.59 -3.93
C SER A 206 12.24 -11.62 -4.45
N SER A 207 12.65 -12.88 -4.63
CA SER A 207 11.74 -13.95 -5.06
C SER A 207 10.67 -14.28 -4.02
N SER A 208 11.01 -14.23 -2.74
CA SER A 208 10.05 -14.45 -1.64
C SER A 208 9.04 -13.31 -1.56
N TYR A 209 9.50 -12.06 -1.69
CA TYR A 209 8.62 -10.89 -1.74
C TYR A 209 7.67 -10.94 -2.94
N GLN A 210 8.14 -11.42 -4.10
CA GLN A 210 7.27 -11.58 -5.27
C GLN A 210 6.17 -12.62 -5.03
N VAL A 211 6.52 -13.79 -4.48
CA VAL A 211 5.55 -14.86 -4.18
C VAL A 211 4.49 -14.38 -3.18
N ASN A 212 4.93 -13.70 -2.11
CA ASN A 212 4.03 -13.16 -1.11
C ASN A 212 3.12 -12.06 -1.70
N PHE A 213 3.69 -11.16 -2.52
CA PHE A 213 2.92 -10.14 -3.23
C PHE A 213 1.84 -10.76 -4.12
N ASP A 214 2.19 -11.78 -4.94
CA ASP A 214 1.22 -12.43 -5.83
C ASP A 214 0.05 -13.02 -5.02
N SER A 215 0.35 -13.71 -3.91
CA SER A 215 -0.67 -14.26 -3.00
C SER A 215 -1.54 -13.17 -2.37
N TYR A 216 -0.93 -12.05 -1.94
CA TYR A 216 -1.68 -10.95 -1.33
C TYR A 216 -2.52 -10.18 -2.35
N ALA A 217 -2.02 -9.99 -3.57
CA ALA A 217 -2.77 -9.37 -4.67
C ALA A 217 -4.01 -10.19 -5.07
N ASP A 218 -3.91 -11.53 -5.07
CA ASP A 218 -5.05 -12.43 -5.27
C ASP A 218 -6.07 -12.26 -4.13
N ALA A 219 -5.63 -12.18 -2.88
CA ALA A 219 -6.49 -11.96 -1.73
C ALA A 219 -7.19 -10.58 -1.78
N LEU A 220 -6.49 -9.53 -2.21
CA LEU A 220 -7.07 -8.19 -2.40
C LEU A 220 -8.08 -8.15 -3.56
N THR A 221 -7.82 -8.89 -4.63
CA THR A 221 -8.76 -9.03 -5.75
C THR A 221 -10.05 -9.74 -5.30
N LYS A 222 -9.91 -10.80 -4.49
CA LYS A 222 -11.05 -11.48 -3.89
C LYS A 222 -11.81 -10.57 -2.93
N LEU A 223 -11.11 -9.78 -2.12
CA LEU A 223 -11.69 -8.81 -1.20
C LEU A 223 -12.60 -7.83 -1.95
N ASP A 224 -12.13 -7.26 -3.06
CA ASP A 224 -12.91 -6.33 -3.89
C ASP A 224 -14.22 -6.97 -4.38
N PHE A 225 -14.16 -8.23 -4.83
CA PHE A 225 -15.33 -8.98 -5.24
C PHE A 225 -16.30 -9.24 -4.08
N ASP A 226 -15.80 -9.64 -2.91
CA ASP A 226 -16.62 -9.94 -1.73
C ASP A 226 -17.33 -8.68 -1.21
N ILE A 227 -16.64 -7.53 -1.21
CA ILE A 227 -17.23 -6.23 -0.85
C ILE A 227 -18.33 -5.88 -1.85
N ALA A 228 -18.04 -5.90 -3.15
CA ALA A 228 -19.03 -5.60 -4.19
C ALA A 228 -20.27 -6.48 -4.08
N SER A 229 -20.08 -7.79 -3.84
CA SER A 229 -21.17 -8.75 -3.63
C SER A 229 -22.01 -8.40 -2.41
N THR A 230 -21.37 -8.04 -1.29
CA THR A 230 -22.04 -7.65 -0.04
C THR A 230 -22.85 -6.37 -0.25
N LEU A 231 -22.25 -5.34 -0.85
CA LEU A 231 -22.86 -4.03 -1.07
C LEU A 231 -24.00 -4.07 -2.10
N ASN A 232 -23.95 -4.98 -3.05
CA ASN A 232 -25.03 -5.18 -4.03
C ASN A 232 -26.34 -5.69 -3.42
N THR A 233 -26.32 -6.14 -2.16
CA THR A 233 -27.54 -6.50 -1.43
C THR A 233 -28.30 -5.26 -0.88
N ILE A 234 -27.72 -4.06 -0.99
CA ILE A 234 -28.29 -2.79 -0.54
C ILE A 234 -28.97 -2.14 -1.74
N ASP A 235 -30.18 -1.61 -1.51
CA ASP A 235 -30.92 -0.88 -2.52
C ASP A 235 -30.08 0.32 -3.05
N PRO A 236 -29.98 0.53 -4.37
CA PRO A 236 -29.25 1.67 -4.93
C PRO A 236 -29.64 3.03 -4.34
N ASP A 237 -30.92 3.23 -4.02
CA ASP A 237 -31.43 4.49 -3.46
C ASP A 237 -30.95 4.71 -1.99
N ARG A 238 -30.42 3.67 -1.34
CA ARG A 238 -29.87 3.74 0.01
C ARG A 238 -28.35 3.79 0.05
N ARG A 239 -27.67 3.79 -1.10
CA ARG A 239 -26.20 3.81 -1.20
C ARG A 239 -25.63 5.21 -0.98
N HIS A 240 -25.94 5.77 0.17
CA HIS A 240 -25.40 7.05 0.62
C HIS A 240 -24.73 6.85 1.97
N LEU A 241 -23.41 7.04 2.01
CA LEU A 241 -22.56 6.91 3.18
C LEU A 241 -22.39 8.28 3.85
N ILE A 242 -22.83 8.42 5.09
CA ILE A 242 -22.57 9.60 5.92
C ILE A 242 -21.54 9.21 6.99
N THR A 243 -20.39 9.89 7.00
CA THR A 243 -19.25 9.63 7.89
C THR A 243 -18.86 10.84 8.71
N PHE A 244 -17.96 10.64 9.69
CA PHE A 244 -17.40 11.75 10.46
C PHE A 244 -16.41 12.54 9.60
N HIS A 245 -15.37 11.89 9.03
CA HIS A 245 -14.41 12.59 8.16
C HIS A 245 -14.41 12.06 6.71
N ASP A 246 -13.81 12.84 5.81
CA ASP A 246 -13.80 12.58 4.37
C ASP A 246 -12.65 11.66 3.97
N ALA A 247 -12.85 10.35 4.22
CA ALA A 247 -11.88 9.30 3.88
C ALA A 247 -12.42 8.28 2.87
N PHE A 248 -13.68 8.32 2.53
CA PHE A 248 -14.36 7.25 1.78
C PHE A 248 -14.63 7.60 0.31
N GLY A 249 -14.01 8.67 -0.21
CA GLY A 249 -14.18 9.10 -1.59
C GLY A 249 -13.81 8.01 -2.62
N HIS A 250 -12.66 7.35 -2.41
CA HIS A 250 -12.20 6.26 -3.28
C HIS A 250 -13.06 5.00 -3.17
N PHE A 251 -13.60 4.69 -1.99
CA PHE A 251 -14.59 3.62 -1.78
C PHE A 251 -15.88 3.93 -2.53
N ALA A 252 -16.42 5.12 -2.34
CA ALA A 252 -17.66 5.56 -2.97
C ALA A 252 -17.56 5.51 -4.51
N LYS A 253 -16.45 6.01 -5.06
CA LYS A 253 -16.17 5.95 -6.51
C LYS A 253 -16.06 4.52 -7.03
N ARG A 254 -15.44 3.60 -6.27
CA ARG A 254 -15.28 2.20 -6.66
C ARG A 254 -16.60 1.45 -6.73
N TYR A 255 -17.49 1.66 -5.75
CA TYR A 255 -18.71 0.86 -5.60
C TYR A 255 -20.00 1.59 -6.02
N GLY A 256 -19.89 2.79 -6.59
CA GLY A 256 -21.04 3.57 -7.08
C GLY A 256 -21.91 4.13 -5.95
N TRP A 257 -21.28 4.63 -4.87
CA TRP A 257 -21.93 5.22 -3.71
C TRP A 257 -21.82 6.75 -3.74
N GLN A 258 -22.71 7.41 -3.01
CA GLN A 258 -22.54 8.80 -2.60
C GLN A 258 -21.88 8.82 -1.22
N VAL A 259 -21.08 9.86 -0.94
CA VAL A 259 -20.50 10.08 0.38
C VAL A 259 -20.69 11.52 0.81
N THR A 260 -20.96 11.72 2.10
CA THR A 260 -21.02 13.03 2.76
C THR A 260 -20.31 12.91 4.10
N SER A 261 -19.38 13.81 4.36
CA SER A 261 -18.61 13.85 5.60
C SER A 261 -18.91 15.09 6.41
N LEU A 262 -18.74 15.00 7.73
CA LEU A 262 -18.93 16.12 8.66
C LEU A 262 -17.73 17.06 8.63
N VAL A 263 -16.53 16.52 8.48
CA VAL A 263 -15.25 17.24 8.40
C VAL A 263 -14.47 16.83 7.17
N GLY A 264 -13.53 17.67 6.75
CA GLY A 264 -12.66 17.39 5.62
C GLY A 264 -11.70 16.23 5.84
N SER A 265 -10.89 15.93 4.83
CA SER A 265 -9.98 14.80 4.81
C SER A 265 -8.82 14.88 5.84
N ASP A 266 -8.56 16.06 6.41
CA ASP A 266 -7.56 16.28 7.47
C ASP A 266 -8.14 16.17 8.90
N ALA A 267 -9.43 15.89 9.03
CA ALA A 267 -10.20 15.76 10.27
C ALA A 267 -10.01 16.91 11.30
N SER A 268 -9.33 18.01 10.93
CA SER A 268 -8.84 19.04 11.87
C SER A 268 -9.86 20.09 12.26
N GLN A 269 -10.96 20.27 11.47
CA GLN A 269 -11.89 21.37 11.68
C GLN A 269 -13.35 20.93 11.63
N VAL A 270 -14.01 21.00 12.78
CA VAL A 270 -15.46 20.80 12.90
C VAL A 270 -16.15 22.15 13.02
N SER A 271 -17.07 22.46 12.11
CA SER A 271 -17.91 23.64 12.21
C SER A 271 -19.39 23.27 12.27
N PRO A 272 -20.27 24.13 12.85
CA PRO A 272 -21.71 23.83 12.98
C PRO A 272 -22.48 23.72 11.65
N GLY A 273 -21.98 24.37 10.58
CA GLY A 273 -22.67 24.40 9.29
C GLY A 273 -22.91 23.02 8.68
N PRO A 274 -21.87 22.16 8.55
CA PRO A 274 -22.01 20.81 8.04
C PRO A 274 -22.99 19.92 8.81
N VAL A 275 -23.16 20.13 10.11
CA VAL A 275 -24.13 19.35 10.93
C VAL A 275 -25.59 19.62 10.45
N VAL A 276 -25.94 20.87 10.20
CA VAL A 276 -27.27 21.23 9.69
C VAL A 276 -27.49 20.61 8.30
N GLU A 277 -26.50 20.71 7.43
CA GLU A 277 -26.57 20.12 6.08
C GLU A 277 -26.78 18.63 6.14
N ILE A 278 -26.06 17.91 7.02
CA ILE A 278 -26.20 16.45 7.22
C ILE A 278 -27.61 16.12 7.70
N LEU A 279 -28.16 16.86 8.70
CA LEU A 279 -29.50 16.65 9.21
C LEU A 279 -30.57 16.84 8.12
N ASP A 280 -30.43 17.88 7.31
CA ASP A 280 -31.34 18.16 6.20
C ASP A 280 -31.27 17.03 5.14
N ARG A 281 -30.08 16.55 4.85
CA ARG A 281 -29.86 15.49 3.89
C ARG A 281 -30.40 14.14 4.38
N ILE A 282 -30.18 13.77 5.65
CA ILE A 282 -30.75 12.59 6.29
C ILE A 282 -32.29 12.61 6.13
N LYS A 283 -32.94 13.73 6.47
CA LYS A 283 -34.39 13.89 6.40
C LYS A 283 -34.92 13.88 4.97
N ALA A 284 -34.23 14.58 4.06
CA ALA A 284 -34.69 14.70 2.66
C ALA A 284 -34.58 13.39 1.88
N GLN A 285 -33.57 12.55 2.18
CA GLN A 285 -33.28 11.33 1.45
C GLN A 285 -33.70 10.07 2.21
N GLY A 286 -34.21 10.19 3.44
CA GLY A 286 -34.64 9.06 4.27
C GLY A 286 -33.49 8.08 4.57
N ILE A 287 -32.28 8.61 4.83
CA ILE A 287 -31.10 7.81 5.12
C ILE A 287 -31.28 7.15 6.48
N PRO A 288 -31.20 5.79 6.59
CA PRO A 288 -31.57 5.11 7.83
C PRO A 288 -30.45 5.09 8.89
N ALA A 289 -29.19 5.31 8.49
CA ALA A 289 -28.05 5.24 9.39
C ALA A 289 -26.92 6.18 8.96
N VAL A 290 -26.12 6.61 9.93
CA VAL A 290 -24.84 7.29 9.76
C VAL A 290 -23.72 6.44 10.36
N PHE A 291 -22.45 6.75 10.04
CA PHE A 291 -21.33 5.90 10.43
C PHE A 291 -20.26 6.71 11.16
N ALA A 292 -19.95 6.27 12.38
CA ALA A 292 -18.93 6.87 13.24
C ALA A 292 -17.63 6.07 13.18
N GLU A 293 -16.53 6.79 13.20
CA GLU A 293 -15.18 6.23 13.19
C GLU A 293 -14.63 6.32 14.62
N PRO A 294 -14.28 5.16 15.25
CA PRO A 294 -13.92 5.13 16.67
C PRO A 294 -12.68 5.95 17.04
N GLN A 295 -11.75 6.17 16.10
CA GLN A 295 -10.54 6.97 16.32
C GLN A 295 -10.84 8.47 16.48
N PHE A 296 -12.03 8.94 16.15
CA PHE A 296 -12.42 10.34 16.24
C PHE A 296 -13.47 10.60 17.31
N ASN A 297 -13.49 11.83 17.82
CA ASN A 297 -14.58 12.29 18.68
C ASN A 297 -15.82 12.62 17.84
N SER A 298 -16.62 11.60 17.54
CA SER A 298 -17.81 11.72 16.71
C SER A 298 -19.03 12.33 17.44
N GLY A 299 -18.86 13.02 18.57
CA GLY A 299 -19.97 13.53 19.39
C GLY A 299 -20.99 14.39 18.66
N LEU A 300 -20.57 15.17 17.67
CA LEU A 300 -21.48 15.97 16.83
C LEU A 300 -22.28 15.10 15.86
N LEU A 301 -21.68 14.09 15.27
CA LEU A 301 -22.37 13.13 14.40
C LEU A 301 -23.40 12.32 15.19
N LEU A 302 -23.05 11.88 16.41
CA LEU A 302 -23.96 11.18 17.31
C LEU A 302 -25.19 12.03 17.66
N LYS A 303 -25.01 13.32 17.97
CA LYS A 303 -26.14 14.24 18.22
C LYS A 303 -27.00 14.44 16.99
N ALA A 304 -26.39 14.62 15.81
CA ALA A 304 -27.13 14.74 14.56
C ALA A 304 -27.98 13.50 14.28
N ALA A 305 -27.43 12.31 14.51
CA ALA A 305 -28.15 11.05 14.36
C ALA A 305 -29.33 10.94 15.32
N GLU A 306 -29.12 11.30 16.60
CA GLU A 306 -30.18 11.32 17.63
C GLU A 306 -31.32 12.28 17.24
N GLU A 307 -31.00 13.50 16.81
CA GLU A 307 -31.99 14.50 16.35
C GLU A 307 -32.74 14.07 15.09
N ALA A 308 -32.08 13.31 14.22
CA ALA A 308 -32.69 12.76 13.00
C ALA A 308 -33.48 11.46 13.28
N GLY A 309 -33.27 10.80 14.41
CA GLY A 309 -33.89 9.51 14.75
C GLY A 309 -33.35 8.35 13.92
N VAL A 310 -32.05 8.37 13.56
CA VAL A 310 -31.38 7.35 12.75
C VAL A 310 -30.33 6.59 13.54
N GLU A 311 -30.00 5.36 13.09
CA GLU A 311 -28.99 4.55 13.74
C GLU A 311 -27.56 5.05 13.48
N VAL A 312 -26.64 4.73 14.40
CA VAL A 312 -25.21 4.97 14.22
C VAL A 312 -24.48 3.64 14.16
N GLY A 313 -23.79 3.39 13.05
CA GLY A 313 -22.94 2.23 12.87
C GLY A 313 -21.47 2.55 12.98
N PRO A 314 -20.62 1.57 13.33
CA PRO A 314 -19.17 1.71 13.22
C PRO A 314 -18.71 1.56 11.78
N ILE A 315 -17.70 2.36 11.41
CA ILE A 315 -16.90 2.22 10.18
C ILE A 315 -15.45 2.55 10.50
N TYR A 316 -14.51 2.00 9.75
CA TYR A 316 -13.09 2.21 10.00
C TYR A 316 -12.41 2.76 8.75
N SER A 317 -11.70 3.86 8.90
CA SER A 317 -10.82 4.41 7.85
C SER A 317 -9.37 3.90 7.95
N ASP A 318 -8.97 3.36 9.11
CA ASP A 318 -7.68 2.68 9.34
C ASP A 318 -7.91 1.40 10.18
N VAL A 319 -6.92 0.50 10.22
CA VAL A 319 -6.99 -0.74 10.99
C VAL A 319 -7.13 -0.47 12.48
N GLN A 320 -7.86 -1.36 13.15
CA GLN A 320 -8.16 -1.30 14.57
C GLN A 320 -7.72 -2.60 15.23
N GLU A 321 -7.78 -2.66 16.55
CA GLU A 321 -7.67 -3.93 17.25
C GLU A 321 -8.96 -4.77 17.07
N GLY A 322 -8.86 -6.10 17.25
CA GLY A 322 -10.02 -7.00 17.20
C GLY A 322 -10.51 -7.29 15.78
N ASP A 323 -11.78 -7.00 15.49
CA ASP A 323 -12.45 -7.41 14.23
C ASP A 323 -11.96 -6.68 12.97
N ALA A 324 -11.08 -5.71 13.10
CA ALA A 324 -10.51 -4.92 12.00
C ALA A 324 -8.97 -4.83 12.10
N ALA A 325 -8.33 -5.89 12.60
CA ALA A 325 -6.89 -5.91 12.88
C ALA A 325 -6.00 -6.01 11.62
N SER A 326 -6.56 -6.39 10.48
CA SER A 326 -5.88 -6.36 9.18
C SER A 326 -6.64 -5.48 8.19
N TYR A 327 -5.98 -5.09 7.12
CA TYR A 327 -6.63 -4.35 6.03
C TYR A 327 -7.84 -5.11 5.46
N ILE A 328 -7.71 -6.41 5.23
CA ILE A 328 -8.78 -7.24 4.69
C ILE A 328 -9.96 -7.32 5.68
N ASP A 329 -9.68 -7.56 6.96
CA ASP A 329 -10.71 -7.62 7.99
C ASP A 329 -11.45 -6.30 8.13
N MET A 330 -10.72 -5.17 8.15
CA MET A 330 -11.30 -3.83 8.20
C MET A 330 -12.28 -3.58 7.05
N MET A 331 -11.87 -3.86 5.81
CA MET A 331 -12.70 -3.62 4.64
C MET A 331 -13.93 -4.53 4.58
N LEU A 332 -13.80 -5.79 4.99
CA LEU A 332 -14.93 -6.72 5.13
C LEU A 332 -15.88 -6.31 6.26
N PHE A 333 -15.34 -5.83 7.38
CA PHE A 333 -16.13 -5.29 8.47
C PHE A 333 -16.97 -4.09 7.99
N ASN A 334 -16.34 -3.13 7.30
CA ASN A 334 -17.01 -1.97 6.76
C ASN A 334 -18.18 -2.37 5.83
N ALA A 335 -17.94 -3.26 4.88
CA ALA A 335 -18.99 -3.73 3.98
C ALA A 335 -20.16 -4.39 4.72
N LYS A 336 -19.88 -5.22 5.74
CA LYS A 336 -20.90 -5.86 6.60
C LYS A 336 -21.66 -4.85 7.44
N SER A 337 -20.98 -3.85 8.02
CA SER A 337 -21.60 -2.77 8.80
C SER A 337 -22.60 -1.98 7.95
N LEU A 338 -22.19 -1.59 6.73
CA LEU A 338 -23.06 -0.93 5.77
C LEU A 338 -24.26 -1.79 5.39
N ALA A 339 -24.05 -3.07 5.04
CA ALA A 339 -25.13 -3.97 4.66
C ALA A 339 -26.11 -4.26 5.79
N ARG A 340 -25.66 -4.25 7.04
CA ARG A 340 -26.54 -4.45 8.22
C ARG A 340 -27.51 -3.30 8.44
N LEU A 341 -27.07 -2.06 8.21
CA LEU A 341 -27.81 -0.85 8.59
C LEU A 341 -28.55 -0.18 7.44
N LEU A 342 -28.14 -0.45 6.19
CA LEU A 342 -28.70 0.21 5.01
C LEU A 342 -29.56 -0.72 4.13
N ARG A 343 -29.76 -1.97 4.53
CA ARG A 343 -30.70 -2.88 3.82
C ARG A 343 -32.16 -2.50 4.00
#